data_14ab3e4704bd0931436ca883051066bf
#
_entry.id   14ab3e4704bd0931436ca883051066bf
#
_cell.length_a   1.000
_cell.length_b   1.000
_cell.length_c   1.000
_cell.angle_alpha   90.00
_cell.angle_beta   90.00
_cell.angle_gamma   90.00
#
_symmetry.space_group_name_H-M   'P 1'
#
loop_
_entity.id
_entity.type
_entity.pdbx_description
1 polymer ?
#
loop_
_entity_poly.entity_id
_entity_poly.type
_entity_poly.pdbx_seq_one_letter_code
_entity_poly.pdbx_strand_id
1 'polypeptide(L)'
;ILYAIFGTSRPLAVGPVAVVSLLTASAVGQVAEQGTAGYAVAALTLAFLSGGFLVLLGVLRLGFLANFLSHPVIAGFITASGILIAFSQLKHLLGISAQGHTLPQLLSSLVEHIGDINLITVLIGGLATAFLFWVRKGLKPALRRLGASPKLADVLTKAGPVAAVAVTTISVWLF
;
A
#
# COMPACT_ATOMS: atom_id res chain seq x y z
N ILE A 1 13.26 -13.19 -6.13
CA ILE A 1 14.23 -14.26 -6.50
C ILE A 1 14.95 -14.79 -5.25
N LEU A 2 15.61 -13.93 -4.45
CA LEU A 2 16.32 -14.36 -3.23
C LEU A 2 15.41 -15.10 -2.23
N TYR A 3 14.19 -14.63 -2.04
CA TYR A 3 13.24 -15.32 -1.16
C TYR A 3 12.83 -16.71 -1.68
N ALA A 4 12.77 -16.90 -3.00
CA ALA A 4 12.46 -18.21 -3.58
C ALA A 4 13.55 -19.27 -3.29
N ILE A 5 14.80 -18.81 -3.08
CA ILE A 5 15.95 -19.67 -2.79
C ILE A 5 16.09 -19.92 -1.29
N PHE A 6 15.96 -18.87 -0.46
CA PHE A 6 16.25 -18.91 0.97
C PHE A 6 14.98 -18.92 1.86
N GLY A 7 13.81 -18.65 1.28
CA GLY A 7 12.55 -18.59 2.03
C GLY A 7 12.03 -19.96 2.43
N THR A 8 11.52 -20.06 3.64
CA THR A 8 10.96 -21.32 4.20
C THR A 8 9.46 -21.45 4.01
N SER A 9 8.75 -20.35 3.74
CA SER A 9 7.28 -20.32 3.61
C SER A 9 6.83 -20.23 2.16
N ARG A 10 6.08 -21.23 1.68
CA ARG A 10 5.51 -21.24 0.32
C ARG A 10 4.39 -20.23 0.08
N PRO A 11 3.49 -19.93 1.07
CA PRO A 11 2.42 -18.97 0.87
C PRO A 11 2.82 -17.51 1.07
N LEU A 12 4.02 -17.23 1.60
CA LEU A 12 4.47 -15.87 1.87
C LEU A 12 4.99 -15.20 0.58
N ALA A 13 4.31 -14.14 0.16
CA ALA A 13 4.79 -13.27 -0.91
C ALA A 13 5.55 -12.09 -0.30
N VAL A 14 6.85 -11.97 -0.62
CA VAL A 14 7.68 -10.84 -0.19
C VAL A 14 7.71 -9.82 -1.32
N GLY A 15 7.22 -8.63 -1.02
CA GLY A 15 7.17 -7.51 -1.96
C GLY A 15 7.21 -6.17 -1.24
N PRO A 16 7.18 -5.06 -1.96
CA PRO A 16 7.11 -3.73 -1.36
C PRO A 16 5.83 -3.60 -0.52
N VAL A 17 6.02 -3.21 0.75
CA VAL A 17 4.93 -3.01 1.72
C VAL A 17 4.71 -1.52 1.90
N ALA A 18 3.48 -1.05 1.73
CA ALA A 18 3.14 0.37 1.79
C ALA A 18 3.63 1.06 3.08
N VAL A 19 3.50 0.38 4.23
CA VAL A 19 3.97 0.93 5.52
C VAL A 19 5.49 1.11 5.54
N VAL A 20 6.24 0.11 5.05
CA VAL A 20 7.70 0.20 4.98
C VAL A 20 8.12 1.30 4.01
N SER A 21 7.43 1.46 2.89
CA SER A 21 7.69 2.55 1.95
C SER A 21 7.43 3.92 2.57
N LEU A 22 6.36 4.09 3.34
CA LEU A 22 6.07 5.34 4.07
C LEU A 22 7.12 5.63 5.15
N LEU A 23 7.53 4.61 5.92
CA LEU A 23 8.58 4.76 6.92
C LEU A 23 9.92 5.13 6.26
N THR A 24 10.26 4.49 5.14
CA THR A 24 11.45 4.82 4.35
C THR A 24 11.38 6.26 3.84
N ALA A 25 10.24 6.65 3.26
CA ALA A 25 10.04 8.02 2.77
C ALA A 25 10.16 9.06 3.90
N SER A 26 9.61 8.76 5.07
CA SER A 26 9.72 9.63 6.26
C SER A 26 11.15 9.75 6.77
N ALA A 27 11.89 8.65 6.84
CA ALA A 27 13.27 8.63 7.31
C ALA A 27 14.22 9.33 6.32
N VAL A 28 14.12 9.00 5.04
CA VAL A 28 14.98 9.57 3.99
C VAL A 28 14.64 11.03 3.74
N GLY A 29 13.35 11.41 3.81
CA GLY A 29 12.90 12.79 3.62
C GLY A 29 13.41 13.78 4.68
N GLN A 30 13.92 13.30 5.82
CA GLN A 30 14.61 14.14 6.80
C GLN A 30 16.05 14.50 6.41
N VAL A 31 16.64 13.75 5.49
CA VAL A 31 18.06 13.86 5.10
C VAL A 31 18.22 14.39 3.68
N ALA A 32 17.26 14.11 2.79
CA ALA A 32 17.32 14.48 1.40
C ALA A 32 15.93 14.75 0.81
N GLU A 33 15.82 15.71 -0.11
CA GLU A 33 14.58 16.04 -0.80
C GLU A 33 14.22 14.98 -1.84
N GLN A 34 12.91 14.67 -1.94
CA GLN A 34 12.40 13.72 -2.92
C GLN A 34 12.70 14.18 -4.36
N GLY A 35 13.06 13.23 -5.21
CA GLY A 35 13.39 13.50 -6.60
C GLY A 35 14.85 13.87 -6.84
N THR A 36 15.66 14.02 -5.81
CA THR A 36 17.09 14.30 -5.93
C THR A 36 17.93 13.02 -5.97
N ALA A 37 19.14 13.09 -6.55
CA ALA A 37 20.10 11.99 -6.49
C ALA A 37 20.47 11.63 -5.06
N GLY A 38 20.52 12.61 -4.15
CA GLY A 38 20.76 12.41 -2.72
C GLY A 38 19.70 11.55 -2.06
N TYR A 39 18.44 11.69 -2.45
CA TYR A 39 17.35 10.85 -1.94
C TYR A 39 17.55 9.37 -2.31
N ALA A 40 17.94 9.10 -3.56
CA ALA A 40 18.20 7.73 -4.00
C ALA A 40 19.39 7.10 -3.25
N VAL A 41 20.46 7.87 -3.06
CA VAL A 41 21.63 7.41 -2.29
C VAL A 41 21.27 7.14 -0.83
N ALA A 42 20.53 8.03 -0.18
CA ALA A 42 20.08 7.86 1.20
C ALA A 42 19.15 6.64 1.33
N ALA A 43 18.23 6.42 0.39
CA ALA A 43 17.36 5.25 0.37
C ALA A 43 18.14 3.93 0.21
N LEU A 44 19.14 3.91 -0.69
CA LEU A 44 20.02 2.76 -0.87
C LEU A 44 20.86 2.48 0.38
N THR A 45 21.40 3.53 1.00
CA THR A 45 22.17 3.41 2.25
C THR A 45 21.29 2.84 3.37
N LEU A 46 20.07 3.35 3.53
CA LEU A 46 19.13 2.84 4.52
C LEU A 46 18.77 1.37 4.24
N ALA A 47 18.56 1.00 2.97
CA ALA A 47 18.29 -0.38 2.58
C ALA A 47 19.46 -1.30 2.90
N PHE A 48 20.69 -0.86 2.62
CA PHE A 48 21.90 -1.61 2.92
C PHE A 48 22.10 -1.79 4.43
N LEU A 49 21.94 -0.74 5.21
CA LEU A 49 22.07 -0.77 6.67
C LEU A 49 21.00 -1.67 7.30
N SER A 50 19.75 -1.52 6.89
CA SER A 50 18.64 -2.36 7.41
C SER A 50 18.82 -3.82 7.03
N GLY A 51 19.22 -4.10 5.79
CA GLY A 51 19.54 -5.46 5.33
C GLY A 51 20.70 -6.06 6.10
N GLY A 52 21.78 -5.32 6.29
CA GLY A 52 22.96 -5.74 7.08
C GLY A 52 22.58 -6.02 8.54
N PHE A 53 21.73 -5.19 9.14
CA PHE A 53 21.21 -5.40 10.49
C PHE A 53 20.39 -6.70 10.59
N LEU A 54 19.51 -6.95 9.63
CA LEU A 54 18.73 -8.20 9.59
C LEU A 54 19.61 -9.44 9.42
N VAL A 55 20.65 -9.36 8.59
CA VAL A 55 21.65 -10.46 8.44
C VAL A 55 22.37 -10.70 9.75
N LEU A 56 22.80 -9.62 10.43
CA LEU A 56 23.46 -9.72 11.74
C LEU A 56 22.56 -10.41 12.76
N LEU A 57 21.29 -10.03 12.85
CA LEU A 57 20.31 -10.69 13.74
C LEU A 57 20.14 -12.17 13.39
N GLY A 58 20.17 -12.50 12.10
CA GLY A 58 20.09 -13.88 11.62
C GLY A 58 21.30 -14.71 12.02
N VAL A 59 22.52 -14.18 11.82
CA VAL A 59 23.78 -14.82 12.19
C VAL A 59 23.88 -15.05 13.70
N LEU A 60 23.46 -14.07 14.48
CA LEU A 60 23.42 -14.16 15.96
C LEU A 60 22.26 -15.04 16.47
N ARG A 61 21.44 -15.60 15.58
CA ARG A 61 20.24 -16.41 15.90
C ARG A 61 19.26 -15.69 16.84
N LEU A 62 19.18 -14.37 16.74
CA LEU A 62 18.31 -13.53 17.56
C LEU A 62 16.85 -13.52 17.10
N GLY A 63 16.44 -14.45 16.21
CA GLY A 63 15.05 -14.59 15.76
C GLY A 63 14.05 -14.83 16.91
N PHE A 64 14.53 -15.34 18.06
CA PHE A 64 13.69 -15.48 19.25
C PHE A 64 13.16 -14.15 19.80
N LEU A 65 13.80 -13.02 19.47
CA LEU A 65 13.32 -11.67 19.84
C LEU A 65 11.92 -11.38 19.26
N ALA A 66 11.58 -11.99 18.14
CA ALA A 66 10.23 -11.88 17.57
C ALA A 66 9.14 -12.47 18.51
N ASN A 67 9.50 -13.42 19.36
CA ASN A 67 8.56 -14.01 20.33
C ASN A 67 8.20 -13.05 21.48
N PHE A 68 9.00 -12.00 21.70
CA PHE A 68 8.70 -10.95 22.66
C PHE A 68 7.69 -9.93 22.12
N LEU A 69 7.44 -9.91 20.80
CA LEU A 69 6.38 -9.11 20.21
C LEU A 69 5.04 -9.75 20.59
N SER A 70 4.39 -9.20 21.60
CA SER A 70 3.09 -9.69 22.05
C SER A 70 2.03 -9.50 20.95
N HIS A 71 1.05 -10.41 20.90
CA HIS A 71 -0.03 -10.34 19.92
C HIS A 71 -0.76 -8.97 19.90
N PRO A 72 -1.04 -8.32 21.04
CA PRO A 72 -1.61 -6.97 21.07
C PRO A 72 -0.73 -5.91 20.39
N VAL A 73 0.60 -5.98 20.52
CA VAL A 73 1.53 -5.05 19.88
C VAL A 73 1.46 -5.20 18.36
N ILE A 74 1.48 -6.42 17.85
CA ILE A 74 1.36 -6.70 16.41
C ILE A 74 -0.01 -6.22 15.89
N ALA A 75 -1.09 -6.52 16.60
CA ALA A 75 -2.44 -6.10 16.23
C ALA A 75 -2.56 -4.57 16.23
N GLY A 76 -2.02 -3.88 17.22
CA GLY A 76 -1.96 -2.42 17.29
C GLY A 76 -1.19 -1.81 16.12
N PHE A 77 -0.02 -2.37 15.80
CA PHE A 77 0.79 -1.92 14.65
C PHE A 77 0.04 -2.09 13.32
N ILE A 78 -0.59 -3.25 13.09
CA ILE A 78 -1.36 -3.50 11.85
C ILE A 78 -2.53 -2.52 11.74
N THR A 79 -3.26 -2.27 12.83
CA THR A 79 -4.40 -1.34 12.83
C THR A 79 -3.95 0.10 12.58
N ALA A 80 -2.94 0.57 13.28
CA ALA A 80 -2.39 1.91 13.10
C ALA A 80 -1.85 2.11 11.68
N SER A 81 -1.16 1.10 11.15
CA SER A 81 -0.67 1.10 9.76
C SER A 81 -1.80 1.16 8.74
N GLY A 82 -2.88 0.40 8.96
CA GLY A 82 -4.06 0.43 8.10
C GLY A 82 -4.72 1.81 8.07
N ILE A 83 -4.85 2.46 9.22
CA ILE A 83 -5.37 3.81 9.36
C ILE A 83 -4.47 4.82 8.61
N LEU A 84 -3.16 4.76 8.83
CA LEU A 84 -2.21 5.64 8.17
C LEU A 84 -2.27 5.49 6.64
N ILE A 85 -2.32 4.26 6.13
CA ILE A 85 -2.47 4.00 4.70
C ILE A 85 -3.78 4.58 4.18
N ALA A 86 -4.89 4.37 4.87
CA ALA A 86 -6.20 4.89 4.44
C ALA A 86 -6.17 6.42 4.29
N PHE A 87 -5.65 7.13 5.29
CA PHE A 87 -5.54 8.59 5.24
C PHE A 87 -4.54 9.06 4.16
N SER A 88 -3.42 8.35 3.97
CA SER A 88 -2.46 8.68 2.91
C SER A 88 -3.03 8.52 1.49
N GLN A 89 -4.02 7.64 1.32
CA GLN A 89 -4.69 7.44 0.03
C GLN A 89 -5.80 8.46 -0.23
N LEU A 90 -6.36 9.10 0.81
CA LEU A 90 -7.42 10.11 0.65
C LEU A 90 -7.01 11.26 -0.27
N LYS A 91 -5.77 11.73 -0.18
CA LYS A 91 -5.28 12.79 -1.06
C LYS A 91 -5.39 12.45 -2.55
N HIS A 92 -5.11 11.20 -2.91
CA HIS A 92 -5.21 10.72 -4.29
C HIS A 92 -6.67 10.60 -4.72
N LEU A 93 -7.56 10.19 -3.80
CA LEU A 93 -8.99 10.07 -4.06
C LEU A 93 -9.65 11.46 -4.21
N LEU A 94 -9.20 12.44 -3.42
CA LEU A 94 -9.71 13.82 -3.44
C LEU A 94 -9.04 14.68 -4.53
N GLY A 95 -7.94 14.22 -5.11
CA GLY A 95 -7.17 14.97 -6.11
C GLY A 95 -6.48 16.20 -5.56
N ILE A 96 -6.07 16.17 -4.28
CA ILE A 96 -5.41 17.29 -3.59
C ILE A 96 -3.94 17.00 -3.32
N SER A 97 -3.13 18.05 -3.24
CA SER A 97 -1.68 17.95 -2.99
C SER A 97 -1.32 17.93 -1.51
N ALA A 98 -2.06 17.17 -0.70
CA ALA A 98 -1.75 17.05 0.72
C ALA A 98 -0.44 16.30 0.96
N GLN A 99 0.42 16.83 1.83
CA GLN A 99 1.71 16.26 2.19
C GLN A 99 1.79 16.05 3.71
N GLY A 100 2.48 14.98 4.12
CA GLY A 100 2.69 14.67 5.53
C GLY A 100 3.21 13.25 5.70
N HIS A 101 4.10 13.05 6.68
CA HIS A 101 4.67 11.75 7.00
C HIS A 101 4.06 11.15 8.27
N THR A 102 3.33 11.96 9.03
CA THR A 102 2.63 11.55 10.26
C THR A 102 1.12 11.80 10.11
N LEU A 103 0.32 11.06 10.89
CA LEU A 103 -1.14 11.20 10.88
C LEU A 103 -1.61 12.65 11.15
N PRO A 104 -1.09 13.37 12.17
CA PRO A 104 -1.47 14.77 12.40
C PRO A 104 -1.15 15.69 11.22
N GLN A 105 0.03 15.54 10.61
CA GLN A 105 0.43 16.33 9.44
C GLN A 105 -0.45 16.04 8.22
N LEU A 106 -0.80 14.77 7.99
CA LEU A 106 -1.72 14.39 6.92
C LEU A 106 -3.10 14.99 7.14
N LEU A 107 -3.61 14.96 8.38
CA LEU A 107 -4.91 15.51 8.71
C LEU A 107 -4.94 17.03 8.55
N SER A 108 -3.94 17.75 9.08
CA SER A 108 -3.86 19.21 8.91
C SER A 108 -3.76 19.60 7.45
N SER A 109 -2.91 18.93 6.68
CA SER A 109 -2.75 19.20 5.26
C SER A 109 -4.02 18.86 4.44
N LEU A 110 -4.75 17.82 4.80
CA LEU A 110 -6.05 17.51 4.19
C LEU A 110 -7.09 18.58 4.46
N VAL A 111 -7.15 19.12 5.70
CA VAL A 111 -8.07 20.19 6.07
C VAL A 111 -7.72 21.51 5.38
N GLU A 112 -6.45 21.85 5.31
CA GLU A 112 -5.98 23.06 4.62
C GLU A 112 -6.33 23.06 3.13
N HIS A 113 -6.26 21.91 2.47
CA HIS A 113 -6.52 21.77 1.02
C HIS A 113 -7.93 21.28 0.69
N ILE A 114 -8.87 21.34 1.64
CA ILE A 114 -10.25 20.88 1.42
C ILE A 114 -10.97 21.71 0.34
N GLY A 115 -10.54 22.97 0.15
CA GLY A 115 -11.05 23.85 -0.91
C GLY A 115 -10.56 23.52 -2.31
N ASP A 116 -9.48 22.77 -2.44
CA ASP A 116 -8.84 22.43 -3.70
C ASP A 116 -9.27 21.06 -4.25
N ILE A 117 -10.37 20.52 -3.73
CA ILE A 117 -10.88 19.19 -4.12
C ILE A 117 -11.24 19.18 -5.61
N ASN A 118 -10.62 18.25 -6.35
CA ASN A 118 -10.97 18.03 -7.74
C ASN A 118 -12.16 17.07 -7.86
N LEU A 119 -13.33 17.63 -8.21
CA LEU A 119 -14.58 16.88 -8.29
C LEU A 119 -14.52 15.73 -9.31
N ILE A 120 -13.80 15.90 -10.41
CA ILE A 120 -13.63 14.86 -11.44
C ILE A 120 -12.83 13.70 -10.85
N THR A 121 -11.74 13.98 -10.14
CA THR A 121 -10.93 12.96 -9.47
C THR A 121 -11.74 12.21 -8.41
N VAL A 122 -12.54 12.93 -7.63
CA VAL A 122 -13.45 12.32 -6.62
C VAL A 122 -14.47 11.40 -7.28
N LEU A 123 -15.06 11.80 -8.39
CA LEU A 123 -16.01 10.96 -9.13
C LEU A 123 -15.34 9.70 -9.67
N ILE A 124 -14.20 9.83 -10.33
CA ILE A 124 -13.46 8.68 -10.88
C ILE A 124 -13.01 7.75 -9.73
N GLY A 125 -12.40 8.31 -8.71
CA GLY A 125 -11.91 7.54 -7.56
C GLY A 125 -13.03 6.89 -6.75
N GLY A 126 -14.13 7.61 -6.55
CA GLY A 126 -15.33 7.10 -5.88
C GLY A 126 -15.99 5.95 -6.65
N LEU A 127 -16.18 6.11 -7.96
CA LEU A 127 -16.71 5.06 -8.84
C LEU A 127 -15.79 3.84 -8.88
N ALA A 128 -14.47 4.04 -9.00
CA ALA A 128 -13.50 2.96 -8.96
C ALA A 128 -13.54 2.20 -7.64
N THR A 129 -13.62 2.92 -6.52
CA THR A 129 -13.73 2.32 -5.19
C THR A 129 -15.04 1.53 -5.04
N ALA A 130 -16.16 2.11 -5.43
CA ALA A 130 -17.46 1.43 -5.41
C ALA A 130 -17.46 0.17 -6.30
N PHE A 131 -16.87 0.26 -7.49
CA PHE A 131 -16.67 -0.89 -8.39
C PHE A 131 -15.86 -2.00 -7.72
N LEU A 132 -14.74 -1.66 -7.06
CA LEU A 132 -13.90 -2.65 -6.37
C LEU A 132 -14.65 -3.33 -5.22
N PHE A 133 -15.43 -2.58 -4.44
CA PHE A 133 -16.29 -3.16 -3.40
C PHE A 133 -17.35 -4.09 -3.98
N TRP A 134 -17.98 -3.67 -5.08
CA TRP A 134 -18.97 -4.49 -5.77
C TRP A 134 -18.34 -5.78 -6.33
N VAL A 135 -17.19 -5.68 -6.99
CA VAL A 135 -16.46 -6.86 -7.52
C VAL A 135 -16.12 -7.82 -6.37
N ARG A 136 -15.65 -7.31 -5.26
CA ARG A 136 -15.23 -8.14 -4.12
C ARG A 136 -16.40 -8.88 -3.47
N LYS A 137 -17.57 -8.25 -3.34
CA LYS A 137 -18.74 -8.82 -2.64
C LYS A 137 -19.80 -9.39 -3.57
N GLY A 138 -19.99 -8.79 -4.72
CA GLY A 138 -21.12 -9.05 -5.62
C GLY A 138 -20.77 -9.88 -6.85
N LEU A 139 -19.59 -9.72 -7.42
CA LEU A 139 -19.24 -10.36 -8.70
C LEU A 139 -19.23 -11.89 -8.61
N LYS A 140 -18.64 -12.44 -7.55
CA LYS A 140 -18.56 -13.90 -7.37
C LYS A 140 -19.92 -14.59 -7.28
N PRO A 141 -20.87 -14.11 -6.45
CA PRO A 141 -22.22 -14.69 -6.42
C PRO A 141 -23.00 -14.44 -7.72
N ALA A 142 -22.83 -13.26 -8.37
CA ALA A 142 -23.48 -12.96 -9.63
C ALA A 142 -23.02 -13.91 -10.74
N LEU A 143 -21.71 -14.12 -10.91
CA LEU A 143 -21.16 -15.05 -11.90
C LEU A 143 -21.61 -16.50 -11.67
N ARG A 144 -21.72 -16.91 -10.40
CA ARG A 144 -22.23 -18.25 -10.07
C ARG A 144 -23.70 -18.43 -10.45
N ARG A 145 -24.53 -17.39 -10.28
CA ARG A 145 -25.93 -17.41 -10.71
C ARG A 145 -26.07 -17.48 -12.24
N LEU A 146 -25.12 -16.93 -12.99
CA LEU A 146 -25.06 -16.98 -14.45
C LEU A 146 -24.44 -18.28 -14.98
N GLY A 147 -24.14 -19.27 -14.12
CA GLY A 147 -23.64 -20.58 -14.53
C GLY A 147 -22.11 -20.64 -14.75
N ALA A 148 -21.38 -19.60 -14.38
CA ALA A 148 -19.92 -19.62 -14.51
C ALA A 148 -19.28 -20.63 -13.55
N SER A 149 -18.21 -21.31 -14.03
CA SER A 149 -17.48 -22.25 -13.19
C SER A 149 -16.85 -21.55 -11.98
N PRO A 150 -16.73 -22.24 -10.82
CA PRO A 150 -16.16 -21.65 -9.60
C PRO A 150 -14.74 -21.08 -9.80
N LYS A 151 -13.94 -21.70 -10.67
CA LYS A 151 -12.58 -21.26 -11.01
C LYS A 151 -12.60 -19.95 -11.81
N LEU A 152 -13.48 -19.84 -12.81
CA LEU A 152 -13.64 -18.61 -13.61
C LEU A 152 -14.13 -17.44 -12.75
N ALA A 153 -15.12 -17.67 -11.88
CA ALA A 153 -15.62 -16.65 -10.96
C ALA A 153 -14.52 -16.14 -10.01
N ASP A 154 -13.66 -17.02 -9.55
CA ASP A 154 -12.55 -16.67 -8.66
C ASP A 154 -11.45 -15.86 -9.39
N VAL A 155 -11.09 -16.26 -10.61
CA VAL A 155 -10.11 -15.55 -11.45
C VAL A 155 -10.61 -14.16 -11.81
N LEU A 156 -11.85 -14.04 -12.29
CA LEU A 156 -12.45 -12.75 -12.65
C LEU A 156 -12.57 -11.80 -11.45
N THR A 157 -12.92 -12.32 -10.29
CA THR A 157 -12.97 -11.49 -9.06
C THR A 157 -11.59 -10.98 -8.67
N LYS A 158 -10.56 -11.81 -8.83
CA LYS A 158 -9.16 -11.42 -8.55
C LYS A 158 -8.60 -10.44 -9.60
N ALA A 159 -9.11 -10.50 -10.83
CA ALA A 159 -8.75 -9.56 -11.90
C ALA A 159 -9.43 -8.19 -11.78
N GLY A 160 -10.41 -8.04 -10.89
CA GLY A 160 -11.15 -6.80 -10.69
C GLY A 160 -10.29 -5.55 -10.50
N PRO A 161 -9.25 -5.56 -9.64
CA PRO A 161 -8.35 -4.41 -9.49
C PRO A 161 -7.63 -4.02 -10.78
N VAL A 162 -7.23 -5.00 -11.60
CA VAL A 162 -6.57 -4.76 -12.90
C VAL A 162 -7.55 -4.09 -13.87
N ALA A 163 -8.80 -4.57 -13.90
CA ALA A 163 -9.86 -3.97 -14.72
C ALA A 163 -10.15 -2.52 -14.27
N ALA A 164 -10.22 -2.26 -12.96
CA ALA A 164 -10.42 -0.92 -12.43
C ALA A 164 -9.30 0.04 -12.87
N VAL A 165 -8.04 -0.37 -12.73
CA VAL A 165 -6.88 0.43 -13.16
C VAL A 165 -6.94 0.68 -14.67
N ALA A 166 -7.20 -0.33 -15.49
CA ALA A 166 -7.27 -0.17 -16.94
C ALA A 166 -8.37 0.84 -17.34
N VAL A 167 -9.57 0.70 -16.78
CA VAL A 167 -10.70 1.60 -17.10
C VAL A 167 -10.41 3.03 -16.64
N THR A 168 -9.92 3.24 -15.41
CA THR A 168 -9.61 4.58 -14.91
C THR A 168 -8.48 5.23 -15.70
N THR A 169 -7.44 4.48 -16.08
CA THR A 169 -6.33 4.99 -16.90
C THR A 169 -6.83 5.43 -18.28
N ILE A 170 -7.65 4.61 -18.94
CA ILE A 170 -8.25 4.97 -20.23
C ILE A 170 -9.15 6.19 -20.10
N SER A 171 -9.96 6.27 -19.05
CA SER A 171 -10.83 7.42 -18.81
C SER A 171 -10.04 8.72 -18.66
N VAL A 172 -8.94 8.71 -17.90
CA VAL A 172 -8.08 9.89 -17.72
C VAL A 172 -7.30 10.23 -19.00
N TRP A 173 -7.02 9.25 -19.86
CA TRP A 173 -6.35 9.51 -21.14
C TRP A 173 -7.28 10.11 -22.19
N LEU A 174 -8.58 9.85 -22.10
CA LEU A 174 -9.60 10.34 -23.05
C LEU A 174 -10.12 11.75 -22.69
N PHE A 175 -9.97 12.19 -21.44
CA PHE A 175 -10.41 13.50 -20.92
C PHE A 175 -9.23 14.36 -20.49
#